data_0441022a9a23d0e42b6d12ff1824bf28
#
_entry.id   0441022a9a23d0e42b6d12ff1824bf28
#
_cell.length_a   1.000
_cell.length_b   1.000
_cell.length_c   1.000
_cell.angle_alpha   90.00
_cell.angle_beta   90.00
_cell.angle_gamma   90.00
#
_symmetry.space_group_name_H-M   'P 1'
#
loop_
_entity.id
_entity.type
_entity.pdbx_description
1 polymer ?
#
loop_
_entity_poly.entity_id
_entity_poly.type
_entity_poly.pdbx_seq_one_letter_code
_entity_poly.pdbx_strand_id
1 'polypeptide(L)'
;THESQLWADEVEGLGLEGIRCRLHYQGETIYVKAPLMGRHSVYTLLRAAAVALLEGMSWEWIVYALQSSKVQLRLSTVRSTNGALLIDDTYNASPASTLAALNLLHDLEGRKVAVLGDMLELGQYEQQGHEKVGIRAAEVADEIVLIGERSKVTQQAVLSTGFRASKVHWFSDAQAAAAFLETVLKEGDTTLIKGSHSMHMDQIIAALEVRS
;
A
#
# COMPACT_ATOMS: atom_id res chain seq x y z
N THR A 1 19.50 9.52 -7.08
CA THR A 1 20.61 9.29 -8.02
C THR A 1 21.88 9.91 -7.43
N HIS A 2 23.06 9.40 -7.74
CA HIS A 2 24.36 9.94 -7.30
C HIS A 2 24.60 11.40 -7.69
N GLU A 3 23.80 11.97 -8.58
CA GLU A 3 23.84 13.38 -8.99
C GLU A 3 23.08 14.30 -8.02
N SER A 4 22.27 13.75 -7.11
CA SER A 4 21.53 14.53 -6.12
C SER A 4 22.38 14.77 -4.88
N GLN A 5 22.29 15.97 -4.27
CA GLN A 5 23.02 16.28 -3.04
C GLN A 5 22.59 15.39 -1.87
N LEU A 6 21.29 15.05 -1.80
CA LEU A 6 20.72 14.11 -0.84
C LEU A 6 20.14 12.91 -1.62
N TRP A 7 20.59 11.72 -1.31
CA TRP A 7 20.13 10.48 -1.95
C TRP A 7 20.16 9.30 -0.98
N ALA A 8 19.57 8.16 -1.38
CA ALA A 8 19.51 6.95 -0.56
C ALA A 8 19.89 5.71 -1.39
N ASP A 9 20.50 4.75 -0.71
CA ASP A 9 20.72 3.38 -1.21
C ASP A 9 20.44 2.34 -0.13
N GLU A 10 20.69 1.07 -0.44
CA GLU A 10 20.43 -0.07 0.43
C GLU A 10 19.03 -0.03 1.06
N VAL A 11 18.04 0.39 0.25
CA VAL A 11 16.66 0.50 0.71
C VAL A 11 16.07 -0.90 0.86
N GLU A 12 15.75 -1.27 2.10
CA GLU A 12 15.19 -2.56 2.46
C GLU A 12 13.82 -2.37 3.12
N GLY A 13 12.83 -3.14 2.65
CA GLY A 13 11.54 -3.24 3.32
C GLY A 13 11.62 -4.26 4.46
N LEU A 14 11.14 -3.87 5.63
CA LEU A 14 11.06 -4.72 6.82
C LEU A 14 9.61 -5.12 7.13
N GLY A 15 8.79 -5.23 6.08
CA GLY A 15 7.36 -5.51 6.22
C GLY A 15 6.65 -4.44 7.05
N LEU A 16 5.97 -4.85 8.10
CA LEU A 16 5.23 -3.96 9.01
C LEU A 16 6.13 -3.14 9.95
N GLU A 17 7.40 -3.54 10.12
CA GLU A 17 8.36 -2.78 10.92
C GLU A 17 8.88 -1.52 10.22
N GLY A 18 8.53 -1.33 8.95
CA GLY A 18 8.89 -0.16 8.17
C GLY A 18 10.00 -0.40 7.15
N ILE A 19 10.91 0.55 7.00
CA ILE A 19 12.06 0.46 6.11
C ILE A 19 13.36 0.80 6.81
N ARG A 20 14.46 0.29 6.28
CA ARG A 20 15.81 0.79 6.56
C ARG A 20 16.52 1.17 5.28
N CYS A 21 17.39 2.15 5.37
CA CYS A 21 18.18 2.63 4.24
C CYS A 21 19.43 3.38 4.72
N ARG A 22 20.32 3.68 3.78
CA ARG A 22 21.39 4.65 3.98
C ARG A 22 21.02 5.95 3.28
N LEU A 23 21.10 7.06 4.00
CA LEU A 23 20.99 8.41 3.45
C LEU A 23 22.38 9.00 3.28
N HIS A 24 22.61 9.65 2.16
CA HIS A 24 23.90 10.27 1.83
C HIS A 24 23.70 11.77 1.58
N TYR A 25 24.50 12.59 2.24
CA TYR A 25 24.50 14.04 2.09
C TYR A 25 25.88 14.61 2.37
N GLN A 26 26.42 15.42 1.45
CA GLN A 26 27.73 16.11 1.59
C GLN A 26 28.90 15.20 2.03
N GLY A 27 28.90 13.94 1.56
CA GLY A 27 29.94 12.96 1.90
C GLY A 27 29.71 12.17 3.19
N GLU A 28 28.70 12.52 3.97
CA GLU A 28 28.27 11.74 5.13
C GLU A 28 27.31 10.61 4.74
N THR A 29 27.34 9.51 5.49
CA THR A 29 26.44 8.37 5.33
C THR A 29 25.73 8.08 6.65
N ILE A 30 24.43 8.12 6.63
CA ILE A 30 23.58 7.97 7.81
C ILE A 30 22.68 6.75 7.65
N TYR A 31 22.72 5.83 8.61
CA TYR A 31 21.82 4.66 8.65
C TYR A 31 20.51 5.04 9.34
N VAL A 32 19.41 4.81 8.66
CA VAL A 32 18.07 5.13 9.18
C VAL A 32 17.19 3.89 9.14
N LYS A 33 16.52 3.59 10.26
CA LYS A 33 15.34 2.72 10.31
C LYS A 33 14.15 3.61 10.65
N ALA A 34 13.09 3.55 9.85
CA ALA A 34 11.89 4.35 10.08
C ALA A 34 10.63 3.47 9.99
N PRO A 35 9.62 3.71 10.85
CA PRO A 35 8.37 2.94 10.87
C PRO A 35 7.44 3.34 9.73
N LEU A 36 7.94 3.30 8.51
CA LEU A 36 7.22 3.66 7.29
C LEU A 36 7.13 2.43 6.38
N MET A 37 5.93 1.91 6.17
CA MET A 37 5.73 0.69 5.41
C MET A 37 6.00 0.88 3.91
N GLY A 38 6.64 -0.14 3.32
CA GLY A 38 6.95 -0.22 1.90
C GLY A 38 8.20 0.58 1.47
N ARG A 39 9.02 -0.02 0.62
CA ARG A 39 10.31 0.55 0.14
C ARG A 39 10.17 1.93 -0.50
N HIS A 40 9.01 2.22 -1.11
CA HIS A 40 8.72 3.53 -1.71
C HIS A 40 8.68 4.67 -0.69
N SER A 41 8.50 4.38 0.60
CA SER A 41 8.52 5.37 1.68
C SER A 41 9.89 6.06 1.86
N VAL A 42 10.95 5.51 1.25
CA VAL A 42 12.26 6.19 1.19
C VAL A 42 12.16 7.59 0.58
N TYR A 43 11.27 7.81 -0.39
CA TYR A 43 11.06 9.15 -0.96
C TYR A 43 10.45 10.13 0.04
N THR A 44 9.63 9.65 0.96
CA THR A 44 9.10 10.46 2.06
C THR A 44 10.20 10.82 3.06
N LEU A 45 11.07 9.85 3.40
CA LEU A 45 12.25 10.11 4.24
C LEU A 45 13.16 11.16 3.61
N LEU A 46 13.49 11.01 2.32
CA LEU A 46 14.35 11.95 1.61
C LEU A 46 13.77 13.37 1.58
N ARG A 47 12.46 13.51 1.36
CA ARG A 47 11.79 14.83 1.37
C ARG A 47 11.82 15.46 2.76
N ALA A 48 11.51 14.69 3.79
CA ALA A 48 11.52 15.15 5.18
C ALA A 48 12.94 15.57 5.60
N ALA A 49 13.93 14.71 5.31
CA ALA A 49 15.33 15.01 5.61
C ALA A 49 15.83 16.25 4.84
N ALA A 50 15.44 16.41 3.56
CA ALA A 50 15.82 17.58 2.77
C ALA A 50 15.29 18.88 3.38
N VAL A 51 14.02 18.92 3.78
CA VAL A 51 13.43 20.10 4.45
C VAL A 51 14.13 20.38 5.77
N ALA A 52 14.34 19.33 6.61
CA ALA A 52 14.97 19.49 7.90
C ALA A 52 16.44 20.01 7.79
N LEU A 53 17.20 19.52 6.80
CA LEU A 53 18.55 20.02 6.51
C LEU A 53 18.55 21.47 6.05
N LEU A 54 17.59 21.90 5.22
CA LEU A 54 17.43 23.28 4.80
C LEU A 54 17.10 24.22 5.96
N GLU A 55 16.33 23.72 6.95
CA GLU A 55 16.01 24.43 8.20
C GLU A 55 17.15 24.36 9.24
N GLY A 56 18.31 23.77 8.88
CA GLY A 56 19.51 23.74 9.73
C GLY A 56 19.46 22.71 10.86
N MET A 57 18.58 21.71 10.78
CA MET A 57 18.55 20.64 11.79
C MET A 57 19.78 19.72 11.66
N SER A 58 20.30 19.27 12.79
CA SER A 58 21.39 18.28 12.79
C SER A 58 20.89 16.87 12.45
N TRP A 59 21.78 16.03 11.95
CA TRP A 59 21.46 14.64 11.63
C TRP A 59 20.91 13.84 12.81
N GLU A 60 21.42 14.08 14.03
CA GLU A 60 20.95 13.41 15.24
C GLU A 60 19.46 13.66 15.46
N TRP A 61 19.03 14.91 15.33
CA TRP A 61 17.62 15.28 15.45
C TRP A 61 16.76 14.74 14.32
N ILE A 62 17.27 14.75 13.08
CA ILE A 62 16.57 14.21 11.91
C ILE A 62 16.35 12.71 12.09
N VAL A 63 17.40 11.95 12.43
CA VAL A 63 17.30 10.50 12.66
C VAL A 63 16.36 10.18 13.82
N TYR A 64 16.49 10.89 14.94
CA TYR A 64 15.59 10.73 16.07
C TYR A 64 14.12 10.97 15.69
N ALA A 65 13.82 12.04 14.95
CA ALA A 65 12.47 12.36 14.51
C ALA A 65 11.91 11.30 13.54
N LEU A 66 12.73 10.83 12.60
CA LEU A 66 12.33 9.80 11.64
C LEU A 66 12.06 8.45 12.32
N GLN A 67 12.82 8.09 13.36
CA GLN A 67 12.65 6.86 14.12
C GLN A 67 11.48 6.94 15.11
N SER A 68 11.28 8.11 15.72
CA SER A 68 10.27 8.35 16.75
C SER A 68 8.91 8.70 16.17
N SER A 69 8.81 8.90 14.88
CA SER A 69 7.59 9.36 14.22
C SER A 69 6.47 8.36 14.41
N LYS A 70 5.50 8.74 15.26
CA LYS A 70 4.18 8.08 15.37
C LYS A 70 3.21 8.62 14.31
N VAL A 71 3.73 9.28 13.28
CA VAL A 71 2.88 9.78 12.18
C VAL A 71 2.30 8.56 11.48
N GLN A 72 1.05 8.32 11.73
CA GLN A 72 0.24 7.35 11.03
C GLN A 72 0.09 7.84 9.58
N LEU A 73 1.09 7.49 8.77
CA LEU A 73 0.99 7.73 7.34
C LEU A 73 -0.11 6.78 6.84
N ARG A 74 -1.21 7.34 6.44
CA ARG A 74 -2.32 6.81 5.60
C ARG A 74 -2.49 5.29 5.51
N LEU A 75 -1.45 4.51 5.68
CA LEU A 75 -1.41 3.06 5.66
C LEU A 75 -1.31 2.55 7.11
N SER A 76 -2.35 1.90 7.58
CA SER A 76 -2.44 1.31 8.92
C SER A 76 -2.78 -0.18 8.84
N THR A 77 -2.62 -0.89 9.95
CA THR A 77 -2.98 -2.30 10.04
C THR A 77 -3.92 -2.53 11.20
N VAL A 78 -4.97 -3.31 10.95
CA VAL A 78 -5.93 -3.76 11.96
C VAL A 78 -6.17 -5.25 11.84
N ARG A 79 -6.69 -5.89 12.90
CA ARG A 79 -7.12 -7.29 12.85
C ARG A 79 -8.62 -7.36 12.57
N SER A 80 -8.99 -8.26 11.67
CA SER A 80 -10.40 -8.58 11.45
C SER A 80 -10.94 -9.50 12.53
N THR A 81 -12.26 -9.56 12.64
CA THR A 81 -12.97 -10.45 13.60
C THR A 81 -12.64 -11.92 13.42
N ASN A 82 -12.25 -12.35 12.22
CA ASN A 82 -11.83 -13.72 11.91
C ASN A 82 -10.30 -13.89 11.86
N GLY A 83 -9.53 -12.93 12.40
CA GLY A 83 -8.09 -13.03 12.63
C GLY A 83 -7.20 -12.65 11.44
N ALA A 84 -7.76 -12.27 10.29
CA ALA A 84 -6.96 -11.77 9.16
C ALA A 84 -6.29 -10.44 9.49
N LEU A 85 -5.12 -10.20 8.91
CA LEU A 85 -4.46 -8.91 8.95
C LEU A 85 -5.02 -8.04 7.82
N LEU A 86 -5.62 -6.90 8.16
CA LEU A 86 -6.09 -5.91 7.20
C LEU A 86 -5.07 -4.77 7.10
N ILE A 87 -4.66 -4.46 5.89
CA ILE A 87 -3.83 -3.30 5.56
C ILE A 87 -4.78 -2.23 5.00
N ASP A 88 -5.03 -1.22 5.83
CA ASP A 88 -5.88 -0.08 5.47
C ASP A 88 -5.06 0.96 4.70
N ASP A 89 -5.32 1.07 3.41
CA ASP A 89 -4.80 2.13 2.52
C ASP A 89 -5.98 2.78 1.75
N THR A 90 -7.07 3.03 2.46
CA THR A 90 -8.36 3.44 1.89
C THR A 90 -8.47 4.94 1.61
N TYR A 91 -7.49 5.74 2.01
CA TYR A 91 -7.58 7.21 1.88
C TYR A 91 -7.66 7.68 0.41
N ASN A 92 -6.85 7.13 -0.48
CA ASN A 92 -6.87 7.44 -1.91
C ASN A 92 -6.11 6.40 -2.73
N ALA A 93 -6.38 6.33 -4.04
CA ALA A 93 -5.72 5.41 -4.94
C ALA A 93 -5.27 6.11 -6.24
N SER A 94 -4.03 5.83 -6.63
CA SER A 94 -3.49 6.10 -7.96
C SER A 94 -2.71 4.87 -8.43
N PRO A 95 -2.44 4.70 -9.74
CA PRO A 95 -1.69 3.55 -10.21
C PRO A 95 -0.37 3.36 -9.49
N ALA A 96 0.40 4.43 -9.30
CA ALA A 96 1.70 4.38 -8.62
C ALA A 96 1.57 3.96 -7.15
N SER A 97 0.61 4.53 -6.40
CA SER A 97 0.41 4.18 -4.99
C SER A 97 -0.15 2.77 -4.83
N THR A 98 -1.01 2.31 -5.76
CA THR A 98 -1.59 0.97 -5.70
C THR A 98 -0.54 -0.10 -6.03
N LEU A 99 0.32 0.14 -7.02
CA LEU A 99 1.46 -0.74 -7.30
C LEU A 99 2.42 -0.82 -6.10
N ALA A 100 2.68 0.30 -5.43
CA ALA A 100 3.50 0.32 -4.23
C ALA A 100 2.88 -0.48 -3.07
N ALA A 101 1.56 -0.38 -2.87
CA ALA A 101 0.83 -1.15 -1.86
C ALA A 101 0.80 -2.65 -2.19
N LEU A 102 0.64 -3.02 -3.47
CA LEU A 102 0.74 -4.41 -3.93
C LEU A 102 2.16 -4.98 -3.72
N ASN A 103 3.21 -4.18 -3.92
CA ASN A 103 4.58 -4.61 -3.63
C ASN A 103 4.78 -4.85 -2.12
N LEU A 104 4.19 -4.01 -1.27
CA LEU A 104 4.18 -4.28 0.17
C LEU A 104 3.44 -5.58 0.49
N LEU A 105 2.25 -5.80 -0.09
CA LEU A 105 1.49 -7.04 0.09
C LEU A 105 2.30 -8.27 -0.34
N HIS A 106 3.07 -8.15 -1.45
CA HIS A 106 3.95 -9.22 -1.93
C HIS A 106 5.00 -9.62 -0.89
N ASP A 107 5.59 -8.65 -0.19
CA ASP A 107 6.67 -8.84 0.77
C ASP A 107 6.20 -9.40 2.13
N LEU A 108 4.88 -9.45 2.37
CA LEU A 108 4.30 -9.98 3.60
C LEU A 108 4.00 -11.47 3.49
N GLU A 109 3.87 -12.13 4.63
CA GLU A 109 3.52 -13.55 4.72
C GLU A 109 2.01 -13.78 4.68
N GLY A 110 1.60 -15.04 4.55
CA GLY A 110 0.20 -15.48 4.53
C GLY A 110 -0.42 -15.50 3.14
N ARG A 111 -1.68 -15.97 3.07
CA ARG A 111 -2.49 -15.88 1.86
C ARG A 111 -2.83 -14.42 1.60
N LYS A 112 -2.60 -13.97 0.38
CA LYS A 112 -2.71 -12.57 -0.01
C LYS A 112 -4.04 -12.29 -0.69
N VAL A 113 -4.81 -11.37 -0.12
CA VAL A 113 -6.08 -10.90 -0.67
C VAL A 113 -5.93 -9.43 -1.06
N ALA A 114 -6.15 -9.11 -2.34
CA ALA A 114 -6.14 -7.73 -2.82
C ALA A 114 -7.57 -7.23 -3.03
N VAL A 115 -8.00 -6.24 -2.25
CA VAL A 115 -9.29 -5.57 -2.34
C VAL A 115 -9.08 -4.19 -2.94
N LEU A 116 -9.43 -4.03 -4.22
CA LEU A 116 -9.08 -2.86 -5.00
C LEU A 116 -10.34 -2.17 -5.54
N GLY A 117 -10.52 -0.92 -5.16
CA GLY A 117 -11.56 -0.05 -5.70
C GLY A 117 -11.11 0.73 -6.92
N ASP A 118 -12.04 1.47 -7.53
CA ASP A 118 -11.75 2.38 -8.62
C ASP A 118 -10.65 3.38 -8.26
N MET A 119 -9.77 3.62 -9.23
CA MET A 119 -8.83 4.74 -9.20
C MET A 119 -9.42 5.87 -10.04
N LEU A 120 -9.81 6.95 -9.40
CA LEU A 120 -10.48 8.09 -10.02
C LEU A 120 -9.48 9.19 -10.43
N GLU A 121 -9.95 10.17 -11.19
CA GLU A 121 -9.19 11.36 -11.59
C GLU A 121 -7.94 11.07 -12.44
N LEU A 122 -7.91 9.94 -13.15
CA LEU A 122 -6.77 9.55 -13.99
C LEU A 122 -6.84 10.11 -15.42
N GLY A 123 -7.99 10.66 -15.84
CA GLY A 123 -8.19 11.19 -17.17
C GLY A 123 -7.86 10.16 -18.26
N GLN A 124 -7.07 10.55 -19.26
CA GLN A 124 -6.67 9.68 -20.37
C GLN A 124 -5.83 8.46 -19.96
N TYR A 125 -5.31 8.42 -18.73
CA TYR A 125 -4.50 7.32 -18.22
C TYR A 125 -5.31 6.27 -17.45
N GLU A 126 -6.65 6.41 -17.36
CA GLU A 126 -7.52 5.56 -16.56
C GLU A 126 -7.40 4.09 -16.96
N GLN A 127 -7.58 3.79 -18.25
CA GLN A 127 -7.50 2.43 -18.75
C GLN A 127 -6.12 1.81 -18.47
N GLN A 128 -5.04 2.49 -18.87
CA GLN A 128 -3.68 2.00 -18.68
C GLN A 128 -3.33 1.82 -17.19
N GLY A 129 -3.83 2.72 -16.34
CA GLY A 129 -3.62 2.65 -14.90
C GLY A 129 -4.24 1.40 -14.28
N HIS A 130 -5.50 1.13 -14.60
CA HIS A 130 -6.22 -0.05 -14.13
C HIS A 130 -5.64 -1.36 -14.68
N GLU A 131 -5.23 -1.38 -15.95
CA GLU A 131 -4.56 -2.53 -16.57
C GLU A 131 -3.26 -2.89 -15.85
N LYS A 132 -2.37 -1.92 -15.62
CA LYS A 132 -1.09 -2.14 -14.91
C LYS A 132 -1.30 -2.68 -13.49
N VAL A 133 -2.28 -2.13 -12.78
CA VAL A 133 -2.63 -2.58 -11.43
C VAL A 133 -3.18 -4.01 -11.47
N GLY A 134 -4.02 -4.34 -12.45
CA GLY A 134 -4.57 -5.68 -12.62
C GLY A 134 -3.49 -6.73 -12.86
N ILE A 135 -2.56 -6.45 -13.76
CA ILE A 135 -1.42 -7.35 -14.03
C ILE A 135 -0.62 -7.59 -12.74
N ARG A 136 -0.30 -6.51 -12.01
CA ARG A 136 0.47 -6.64 -10.76
C ARG A 136 -0.31 -7.36 -9.66
N ALA A 137 -1.61 -7.11 -9.53
CA ALA A 137 -2.45 -7.82 -8.58
C ALA A 137 -2.47 -9.33 -8.84
N ALA A 138 -2.52 -9.75 -10.10
CA ALA A 138 -2.47 -11.16 -10.48
C ALA A 138 -1.14 -11.85 -10.14
N GLU A 139 -0.03 -11.10 -10.12
CA GLU A 139 1.28 -11.63 -9.73
C GLU A 139 1.43 -11.80 -8.22
N VAL A 140 0.69 -11.01 -7.43
CA VAL A 140 0.88 -10.88 -5.98
C VAL A 140 -0.16 -11.64 -5.18
N ALA A 141 -1.43 -11.56 -5.59
CA ALA A 141 -2.54 -12.00 -4.77
C ALA A 141 -2.96 -13.45 -5.07
N ASP A 142 -3.45 -14.14 -4.03
CA ASP A 142 -4.10 -15.44 -4.13
C ASP A 142 -5.60 -15.31 -4.40
N GLU A 143 -6.17 -14.16 -4.04
CA GLU A 143 -7.58 -13.80 -4.24
C GLU A 143 -7.72 -12.30 -4.47
N ILE A 144 -8.57 -11.90 -5.42
CA ILE A 144 -8.74 -10.51 -5.84
C ILE A 144 -10.22 -10.14 -5.74
N VAL A 145 -10.50 -9.05 -5.02
CA VAL A 145 -11.83 -8.45 -4.89
C VAL A 145 -11.78 -7.05 -5.49
N LEU A 146 -12.65 -6.79 -6.44
CA LEU A 146 -12.69 -5.56 -7.22
C LEU A 146 -14.00 -4.82 -6.97
N ILE A 147 -13.94 -3.50 -6.83
CA ILE A 147 -15.10 -2.69 -6.45
C ILE A 147 -15.21 -1.47 -7.37
N GLY A 148 -16.40 -1.30 -7.97
CA GLY A 148 -16.73 -0.19 -8.84
C GLY A 148 -16.60 -0.49 -10.32
N GLU A 149 -17.15 0.40 -11.15
CA GLU A 149 -17.30 0.16 -12.59
C GLU A 149 -15.95 0.18 -13.35
N ARG A 150 -15.02 1.06 -12.95
CA ARG A 150 -13.70 1.18 -13.59
C ARG A 150 -12.80 -0.01 -13.27
N SER A 151 -13.01 -0.64 -12.12
CA SER A 151 -12.30 -1.85 -11.71
C SER A 151 -12.58 -3.06 -12.62
N LYS A 152 -13.59 -2.99 -13.49
CA LYS A 152 -13.80 -3.99 -14.55
C LYS A 152 -12.65 -4.05 -15.56
N VAL A 153 -11.96 -2.93 -15.79
CA VAL A 153 -10.72 -2.92 -16.58
C VAL A 153 -9.62 -3.71 -15.85
N THR A 154 -9.50 -3.50 -14.54
CA THR A 154 -8.59 -4.29 -13.69
C THR A 154 -8.93 -5.77 -13.74
N GLN A 155 -10.22 -6.13 -13.68
CA GLN A 155 -10.68 -7.51 -13.78
C GLN A 155 -10.26 -8.16 -15.11
N GLN A 156 -10.48 -7.46 -16.23
CA GLN A 156 -10.09 -7.96 -17.56
C GLN A 156 -8.56 -8.17 -17.64
N ALA A 157 -7.79 -7.23 -17.11
CA ALA A 157 -6.33 -7.34 -17.07
C ALA A 157 -5.87 -8.53 -16.22
N VAL A 158 -6.44 -8.73 -15.03
CA VAL A 158 -6.18 -9.92 -14.20
C VAL A 158 -6.46 -11.21 -14.96
N LEU A 159 -7.64 -11.32 -15.56
CA LEU A 159 -8.04 -12.55 -16.27
C LEU A 159 -7.17 -12.81 -17.51
N SER A 160 -6.70 -11.76 -18.19
CA SER A 160 -5.81 -11.88 -19.34
C SER A 160 -4.44 -12.49 -19.01
N THR A 161 -4.01 -12.43 -17.75
CA THR A 161 -2.77 -13.09 -17.28
C THR A 161 -2.91 -14.60 -17.11
N GLY A 162 -4.11 -15.15 -17.20
CA GLY A 162 -4.42 -16.55 -16.88
C GLY A 162 -4.72 -16.79 -15.40
N PHE A 163 -4.89 -15.73 -14.61
CA PHE A 163 -5.29 -15.86 -13.22
C PHE A 163 -6.64 -16.60 -13.09
N ARG A 164 -6.76 -17.42 -12.03
CA ARG A 164 -7.94 -18.27 -11.83
C ARG A 164 -9.22 -17.44 -11.65
N ALA A 165 -10.14 -17.51 -12.60
CA ALA A 165 -11.38 -16.72 -12.61
C ALA A 165 -12.25 -16.91 -11.34
N SER A 166 -12.25 -18.11 -10.73
CA SER A 166 -12.97 -18.39 -9.48
C SER A 166 -12.37 -17.69 -8.25
N LYS A 167 -11.26 -16.98 -8.41
CA LYS A 167 -10.56 -16.20 -7.39
C LYS A 167 -10.61 -14.69 -7.68
N VAL A 168 -11.42 -14.28 -8.65
CA VAL A 168 -11.65 -12.87 -8.98
C VAL A 168 -13.12 -12.55 -8.77
N HIS A 169 -13.39 -11.64 -7.85
CA HIS A 169 -14.74 -11.25 -7.45
C HIS A 169 -14.94 -9.76 -7.76
N TRP A 170 -16.10 -9.41 -8.28
CA TRP A 170 -16.44 -8.03 -8.55
C TRP A 170 -17.73 -7.63 -7.84
N PHE A 171 -17.74 -6.43 -7.26
CA PHE A 171 -18.88 -5.86 -6.55
C PHE A 171 -19.10 -4.40 -6.99
N SER A 172 -20.37 -3.98 -6.94
CA SER A 172 -20.75 -2.59 -7.25
C SER A 172 -20.29 -1.58 -6.19
N ASP A 173 -20.23 -2.03 -4.93
CA ASP A 173 -19.99 -1.17 -3.77
C ASP A 173 -19.22 -1.88 -2.65
N ALA A 174 -18.73 -1.09 -1.70
CA ALA A 174 -17.94 -1.55 -0.58
C ALA A 174 -18.72 -2.44 0.40
N GLN A 175 -20.03 -2.21 0.56
CA GLN A 175 -20.85 -2.98 1.51
C GLN A 175 -21.01 -4.44 1.05
N ALA A 176 -21.30 -4.64 -0.24
CA ALA A 176 -21.41 -5.99 -0.80
C ALA A 176 -20.07 -6.74 -0.73
N ALA A 177 -18.95 -6.02 -0.99
CA ALA A 177 -17.63 -6.58 -0.86
C ALA A 177 -17.27 -6.95 0.58
N ALA A 178 -17.65 -6.12 1.57
CA ALA A 178 -17.43 -6.41 3.00
C ALA A 178 -18.16 -7.69 3.42
N ALA A 179 -19.45 -7.83 3.05
CA ALA A 179 -20.23 -9.03 3.36
C ALA A 179 -19.62 -10.31 2.76
N PHE A 180 -19.06 -10.22 1.55
CA PHE A 180 -18.33 -11.33 0.94
C PHE A 180 -17.05 -11.64 1.71
N LEU A 181 -16.26 -10.62 2.05
CA LEU A 181 -14.96 -10.77 2.74
C LEU A 181 -15.14 -11.40 4.14
N GLU A 182 -16.23 -11.11 4.86
CA GLU A 182 -16.55 -11.78 6.13
C GLU A 182 -16.64 -13.31 5.98
N THR A 183 -17.07 -13.80 4.82
CA THR A 183 -17.24 -15.25 4.57
C THR A 183 -15.96 -15.94 4.11
N VAL A 184 -15.02 -15.23 3.53
CA VAL A 184 -13.83 -15.81 2.86
C VAL A 184 -12.51 -15.57 3.57
N LEU A 185 -12.43 -14.50 4.39
CA LEU A 185 -11.23 -14.20 5.16
C LEU A 185 -11.12 -15.11 6.37
N LYS A 186 -9.88 -15.48 6.71
CA LYS A 186 -9.55 -16.35 7.83
C LYS A 186 -8.25 -15.93 8.50
N GLU A 187 -7.99 -16.49 9.64
CA GLU A 187 -6.73 -16.31 10.35
C GLU A 187 -5.53 -16.68 9.45
N GLY A 188 -4.50 -15.86 9.48
CA GLY A 188 -3.30 -15.98 8.65
C GLY A 188 -3.41 -15.33 7.27
N ASP A 189 -4.58 -14.80 6.88
CA ASP A 189 -4.68 -14.00 5.65
C ASP A 189 -4.09 -12.61 5.87
N THR A 190 -3.46 -12.08 4.81
CA THR A 190 -3.03 -10.68 4.72
C THR A 190 -3.80 -10.01 3.59
N THR A 191 -4.58 -8.99 3.93
CA THR A 191 -5.56 -8.35 3.04
C THR A 191 -5.23 -6.87 2.86
N LEU A 192 -4.92 -6.45 1.64
CA LEU A 192 -4.79 -5.03 1.28
C LEU A 192 -6.15 -4.49 0.85
N ILE A 193 -6.57 -3.36 1.44
CA ILE A 193 -7.81 -2.66 1.07
C ILE A 193 -7.46 -1.26 0.60
N LYS A 194 -7.71 -0.96 -0.69
CA LYS A 194 -7.31 0.30 -1.32
C LYS A 194 -8.27 0.72 -2.43
N GLY A 195 -8.61 2.00 -2.46
CA GLY A 195 -9.43 2.63 -3.50
C GLY A 195 -9.39 4.15 -3.39
N SER A 196 -9.96 4.84 -4.37
CA SER A 196 -10.12 6.29 -4.29
C SER A 196 -11.05 6.67 -3.13
N HIS A 197 -10.87 7.85 -2.56
CA HIS A 197 -11.58 8.29 -1.35
C HIS A 197 -13.11 8.17 -1.47
N SER A 198 -13.67 8.58 -2.59
CA SER A 198 -15.12 8.51 -2.84
C SER A 198 -15.68 7.09 -3.04
N MET A 199 -14.83 6.07 -3.04
CA MET A 199 -15.26 4.67 -3.05
C MET A 199 -15.66 4.16 -1.65
N HIS A 200 -15.41 4.96 -0.60
CA HIS A 200 -15.75 4.64 0.79
C HIS A 200 -15.25 3.25 1.23
N MET A 201 -14.03 2.90 0.80
CA MET A 201 -13.41 1.61 1.13
C MET A 201 -13.14 1.43 2.63
N ASP A 202 -13.09 2.52 3.39
CA ASP A 202 -13.02 2.56 4.85
C ASP A 202 -14.19 1.84 5.52
N GLN A 203 -15.36 1.77 4.87
CA GLN A 203 -16.50 0.99 5.36
C GLN A 203 -16.21 -0.52 5.42
N ILE A 204 -15.34 -1.03 4.56
CA ILE A 204 -14.91 -2.44 4.60
C ILE A 204 -14.09 -2.68 5.87
N ILE A 205 -13.15 -1.77 6.17
CA ILE A 205 -12.36 -1.84 7.42
C ILE A 205 -13.30 -1.83 8.62
N ALA A 206 -14.20 -0.83 8.69
CA ALA A 206 -15.14 -0.66 9.81
C ALA A 206 -16.09 -1.86 10.00
N ALA A 207 -16.41 -2.59 8.92
CA ALA A 207 -17.25 -3.79 9.00
C ALA A 207 -16.48 -5.02 9.51
N LEU A 208 -15.19 -5.13 9.13
CA LEU A 208 -14.40 -6.34 9.37
C LEU A 208 -13.55 -6.27 10.65
N GLU A 209 -13.19 -5.07 11.13
CA GLU A 209 -12.30 -4.91 12.29
C GLU A 209 -12.94 -5.38 13.61
N VAL A 210 -12.11 -5.84 14.52
CA VAL A 210 -12.52 -6.15 15.90
C VAL A 210 -12.86 -4.82 16.59
N ARG A 211 -14.14 -4.64 16.92
CA ARG A 211 -14.56 -3.50 17.75
C ARG A 211 -14.04 -3.71 19.18
N SER A 212 -13.10 -2.87 19.57
CA SER A 212 -12.55 -2.80 20.94
C SER A 212 -13.59 -2.24 21.92
#